data_061d722f9d72464ed9d5e7343a75ade1
#
_entry.id   061d722f9d72464ed9d5e7343a75ade1
#
_cell.length_a   1.000
_cell.length_b   1.000
_cell.length_c   1.000
_cell.angle_alpha   90.00
_cell.angle_beta   90.00
_cell.angle_gamma   90.00
#
_symmetry.space_group_name_H-M   'P 1'
#
loop_
_entity.id
_entity.type
_entity.pdbx_description
1 polymer ?
#
loop_
_entity_poly.entity_id
_entity_poly.type
_entity_poly.pdbx_seq_one_letter_code
_entity_poly.pdbx_strand_id
1 'polypeptide(L)'
;METFLTFYQTESNLKNKKQLTFTFLLLALVGNLVYGNTYEIIGTAPGSDGKQLTVLSYEEYFTLSMKVEETVLIDPNGDFKLHVESDENDLVILRVGAVNAQFYLGSSHLYHVTFDISKAQVPVKFTNTNWCSVSFIDLMPDDINVKMESLNRIHAEFYDENYPEIYQILSSPSSALQKSLSAEGKKIDMAKRDESQYEIVLEKDRAYKLMASFDEMLLAEQIDAQKEDYISISARYMMAELESLLGRNEKEIREKYCQGKLYLTNLEFISFYKSHYRNVFEEIYLSDNRNQFVNQLYKLQLDSAIIELKPLFPKDKVKNIEFILLAGIENGLNLPNIPSRDVTVVLELILREGIVENKFIATNFRRELAKGMKGYVPENFLLLDLDDERHELESWRGQFVYISVFSSWNTESCGHQEKVKELERKFGNQIKFVSICMDEDWSNFQDFLIEHRTYNWLFLFGNGDKLLKEKLNLVTVPQYFLLNPNGEIMLDYTFSPEEGITDTLKKIVKN
;
A
#
# COMPACT_ATOMS: atom_id res chain seq x y z
N MET A 1 16.86 17.24 0.89
CA MET A 1 16.03 17.71 -0.24
C MET A 1 16.87 18.23 -1.41
N GLU A 2 17.82 19.13 -1.23
CA GLU A 2 18.74 19.55 -2.32
C GLU A 2 19.64 18.42 -2.88
N THR A 3 19.93 17.39 -2.10
CA THR A 3 20.80 16.27 -2.52
C THR A 3 20.09 15.30 -3.50
N PHE A 4 18.78 15.26 -3.49
CA PHE A 4 17.97 14.43 -4.42
C PHE A 4 18.04 15.00 -5.85
N LEU A 5 18.02 16.32 -5.96
CA LEU A 5 18.07 17.01 -7.27
C LEU A 5 19.45 16.98 -7.92
N THR A 6 20.53 16.94 -7.14
CA THR A 6 21.90 16.92 -7.67
C THR A 6 22.25 15.57 -8.32
N PHE A 7 21.67 14.48 -7.85
CA PHE A 7 21.86 13.15 -8.45
C PHE A 7 21.16 13.01 -9.80
N TYR A 8 19.98 13.63 -9.96
CA TYR A 8 19.24 13.60 -11.23
C TYR A 8 19.88 14.43 -12.35
N GLN A 9 20.60 15.50 -11.99
CA GLN A 9 21.24 16.39 -12.99
C GLN A 9 22.57 15.84 -13.53
N THR A 10 23.23 14.92 -12.85
CA THR A 10 24.51 14.35 -13.31
C THR A 10 24.35 13.19 -14.30
N GLU A 11 23.23 12.49 -14.30
CA GLU A 11 23.00 11.38 -15.28
C GLU A 11 22.49 11.87 -16.66
N SER A 12 21.91 13.05 -16.76
CA SER A 12 21.35 13.56 -18.02
C SER A 12 22.42 13.93 -19.09
N ASN A 13 23.70 13.93 -18.72
CA ASN A 13 24.81 14.32 -19.62
C ASN A 13 25.66 13.16 -20.19
N LEU A 14 25.30 11.90 -19.96
CA LEU A 14 25.99 10.77 -20.56
C LEU A 14 25.35 10.37 -21.90
N LYS A 15 26.02 10.78 -22.97
CA LYS A 15 25.77 10.37 -24.36
C LYS A 15 25.84 8.85 -24.48
N ASN A 16 24.69 8.15 -24.47
CA ASN A 16 24.54 6.85 -25.12
C ASN A 16 23.08 6.41 -25.27
N LYS A 17 22.31 7.16 -26.10
CA LYS A 17 20.97 6.74 -26.54
C LYS A 17 20.93 5.33 -27.18
N LYS A 18 22.06 4.83 -27.70
CA LYS A 18 22.12 3.49 -28.30
C LYS A 18 22.24 2.35 -27.29
N GLN A 19 22.83 2.58 -26.13
CA GLN A 19 22.88 1.57 -25.07
C GLN A 19 21.57 1.43 -24.31
N LEU A 20 20.86 2.54 -24.07
CA LEU A 20 19.53 2.47 -23.43
C LEU A 20 18.51 1.69 -24.28
N THR A 21 18.52 1.91 -25.62
CA THR A 21 17.61 1.19 -26.54
C THR A 21 17.94 -0.30 -26.60
N PHE A 22 19.22 -0.68 -26.49
CA PHE A 22 19.64 -2.08 -26.47
C PHE A 22 19.33 -2.77 -25.13
N THR A 23 19.42 -2.05 -24.02
CA THR A 23 19.07 -2.57 -22.69
C THR A 23 17.54 -2.73 -22.53
N PHE A 24 16.74 -1.83 -23.09
CA PHE A 24 15.28 -1.98 -23.16
C PHE A 24 14.86 -3.12 -24.10
N LEU A 25 15.55 -3.33 -25.22
CA LEU A 25 15.29 -4.47 -26.11
C LEU A 25 15.77 -5.80 -25.51
N LEU A 26 16.83 -5.81 -24.68
CA LEU A 26 17.28 -7.02 -23.99
C LEU A 26 16.40 -7.32 -22.77
N LEU A 27 15.88 -6.32 -22.06
CA LEU A 27 14.87 -6.53 -21.01
C LEU A 27 13.53 -7.00 -21.58
N ALA A 28 13.16 -6.58 -22.80
CA ALA A 28 12.01 -7.13 -23.52
C ALA A 28 12.26 -8.53 -24.11
N LEU A 29 13.54 -8.94 -24.29
CA LEU A 29 13.92 -10.28 -24.80
C LEU A 29 14.32 -11.26 -23.70
N VAL A 30 14.56 -10.80 -22.46
CA VAL A 30 14.79 -11.61 -21.25
C VAL A 30 13.57 -11.55 -20.30
N GLY A 31 12.54 -10.78 -20.67
CA GLY A 31 11.18 -11.07 -20.22
C GLY A 31 10.85 -12.49 -20.65
N ASN A 32 11.42 -13.46 -19.90
CA ASN A 32 10.92 -14.81 -19.98
C ASN A 32 9.42 -14.72 -19.89
N LEU A 33 8.78 -15.24 -20.89
CA LEU A 33 7.43 -15.75 -20.88
C LEU A 33 7.18 -16.59 -19.61
N VAL A 34 7.07 -15.94 -18.48
CA VAL A 34 6.24 -16.43 -17.41
C VAL A 34 4.84 -16.18 -17.97
N TYR A 35 4.29 -17.17 -18.64
CA TYR A 35 2.89 -17.18 -18.98
C TYR A 35 2.15 -17.26 -17.66
N GLY A 36 1.72 -16.10 -17.12
CA GLY A 36 0.67 -16.06 -16.14
C GLY A 36 -0.53 -16.83 -16.72
N ASN A 37 -1.26 -17.51 -15.87
CA ASN A 37 -2.50 -18.13 -16.30
C ASN A 37 -3.48 -17.03 -16.73
N THR A 38 -4.23 -17.29 -17.81
CA THR A 38 -5.33 -16.40 -18.20
C THR A 38 -6.59 -16.84 -17.49
N TYR A 39 -7.20 -15.91 -16.77
CA TYR A 39 -8.46 -16.10 -16.05
C TYR A 39 -9.57 -15.30 -16.71
N GLU A 40 -10.76 -15.90 -16.79
CA GLU A 40 -11.97 -15.24 -17.22
C GLU A 40 -12.88 -15.03 -16.01
N ILE A 41 -13.34 -13.80 -15.79
CA ILE A 41 -14.23 -13.42 -14.70
C ILE A 41 -15.52 -12.93 -15.33
N ILE A 42 -16.60 -13.66 -15.14
CA ILE A 42 -17.94 -13.30 -15.60
C ILE A 42 -18.78 -13.04 -14.37
N GLY A 43 -19.58 -12.00 -14.36
CA GLY A 43 -20.36 -11.75 -13.17
C GLY A 43 -21.43 -10.70 -13.30
N THR A 44 -22.08 -10.46 -12.17
CA THR A 44 -23.12 -9.45 -12.03
C THR A 44 -22.80 -8.52 -10.86
N ALA A 45 -23.02 -7.23 -11.06
CA ALA A 45 -22.89 -6.18 -10.05
C ALA A 45 -24.20 -5.36 -10.00
N PRO A 46 -25.24 -5.85 -9.30
CA PRO A 46 -26.55 -5.20 -9.24
C PRO A 46 -26.44 -3.75 -8.76
N GLY A 47 -27.16 -2.83 -9.43
CA GLY A 47 -27.15 -1.41 -9.10
C GLY A 47 -25.89 -0.66 -9.55
N SER A 48 -25.11 -1.28 -10.45
CA SER A 48 -23.88 -0.70 -11.00
C SER A 48 -23.93 -0.52 -12.51
N ASP A 49 -25.13 -0.56 -13.10
CA ASP A 49 -25.35 -0.38 -14.53
C ASP A 49 -24.73 0.92 -15.04
N GLY A 50 -24.01 0.84 -16.15
CA GLY A 50 -23.30 1.95 -16.76
C GLY A 50 -22.05 2.43 -16.02
N LYS A 51 -21.72 1.88 -14.85
CA LYS A 51 -20.49 2.22 -14.11
C LYS A 51 -19.29 1.48 -14.66
N GLN A 52 -18.11 2.06 -14.46
CA GLN A 52 -16.85 1.37 -14.76
C GLN A 52 -16.53 0.35 -13.67
N LEU A 53 -16.17 -0.85 -14.09
CA LEU A 53 -15.58 -1.89 -13.27
C LEU A 53 -14.12 -2.04 -13.67
N THR A 54 -13.23 -1.91 -12.71
CA THR A 54 -11.79 -2.12 -12.90
C THR A 54 -11.35 -3.33 -12.09
N VAL A 55 -10.63 -4.24 -12.73
CA VAL A 55 -9.93 -5.31 -12.02
C VAL A 55 -8.48 -4.90 -11.81
N LEU A 56 -8.02 -5.05 -10.58
CA LEU A 56 -6.69 -4.72 -10.10
C LEU A 56 -6.04 -6.00 -9.56
N SER A 57 -4.73 -6.14 -9.76
CA SER A 57 -3.90 -7.11 -9.05
C SER A 57 -2.75 -6.42 -8.34
N TYR A 58 -2.11 -7.09 -7.40
CA TYR A 58 -0.90 -6.56 -6.78
C TYR A 58 0.31 -6.85 -7.68
N GLU A 59 1.14 -5.84 -7.93
CA GLU A 59 2.47 -6.04 -8.53
C GLU A 59 3.38 -6.84 -7.58
N GLU A 60 3.24 -6.57 -6.29
CA GLU A 60 3.81 -7.32 -5.18
C GLU A 60 3.11 -6.94 -3.86
N TYR A 61 3.17 -7.83 -2.87
CA TYR A 61 2.43 -7.65 -1.62
C TYR A 61 3.16 -6.83 -0.56
N PHE A 62 4.41 -6.48 -0.76
CA PHE A 62 5.21 -5.80 0.26
C PHE A 62 4.88 -4.30 0.36
N THR A 63 4.80 -3.61 -0.77
CA THR A 63 4.34 -2.21 -0.86
C THR A 63 2.84 -2.10 -1.12
N LEU A 64 2.17 -3.22 -1.44
CA LEU A 64 0.78 -3.27 -1.91
C LEU A 64 0.55 -2.45 -3.18
N SER A 65 1.60 -2.28 -3.99
CA SER A 65 1.50 -1.63 -5.29
C SER A 65 0.60 -2.43 -6.20
N MET A 66 -0.37 -1.74 -6.81
CA MET A 66 -1.39 -2.35 -7.66
C MET A 66 -1.18 -1.96 -9.13
N LYS A 67 -1.55 -2.86 -10.02
CA LYS A 67 -1.69 -2.59 -11.46
C LYS A 67 -3.13 -2.79 -11.89
N VAL A 68 -3.55 -2.03 -12.89
CA VAL A 68 -4.83 -2.22 -13.56
C VAL A 68 -4.65 -3.33 -14.60
N GLU A 69 -5.44 -4.39 -14.49
CA GLU A 69 -5.43 -5.48 -15.47
C GLU A 69 -6.38 -5.17 -16.63
N GLU A 70 -7.62 -4.84 -16.31
CA GLU A 70 -8.64 -4.49 -17.29
C GLU A 70 -9.68 -3.54 -16.69
N THR A 71 -10.32 -2.74 -17.55
CA THR A 71 -11.47 -1.91 -17.18
C THR A 71 -12.58 -2.08 -18.21
N VAL A 72 -13.78 -2.38 -17.75
CA VAL A 72 -14.97 -2.56 -18.59
C VAL A 72 -16.13 -1.71 -18.08
N LEU A 73 -17.13 -1.50 -18.93
CA LEU A 73 -18.42 -0.94 -18.51
C LEU A 73 -19.36 -2.09 -18.14
N ILE A 74 -20.01 -1.98 -17.00
CA ILE A 74 -21.09 -2.87 -16.59
C ILE A 74 -22.29 -2.58 -17.48
N ASP A 75 -22.90 -3.62 -18.04
CA ASP A 75 -24.02 -3.47 -18.95
C ASP A 75 -25.32 -3.04 -18.23
N PRO A 76 -26.42 -2.69 -18.96
CA PRO A 76 -27.68 -2.27 -18.34
C PRO A 76 -28.38 -3.34 -17.48
N ASN A 77 -27.99 -4.62 -17.59
CA ASN A 77 -28.49 -5.70 -16.74
C ASN A 77 -27.64 -5.90 -15.48
N GLY A 78 -26.52 -5.17 -15.39
CA GLY A 78 -25.53 -5.33 -14.33
C GLY A 78 -24.47 -6.40 -14.63
N ASP A 79 -24.43 -6.94 -15.84
CA ASP A 79 -23.51 -8.01 -16.24
C ASP A 79 -22.16 -7.43 -16.70
N PHE A 80 -21.10 -8.20 -16.49
CA PHE A 80 -19.75 -7.88 -16.94
C PHE A 80 -18.92 -9.12 -17.27
N LYS A 81 -17.88 -8.90 -18.06
CA LYS A 81 -16.87 -9.92 -18.39
C LYS A 81 -15.49 -9.27 -18.41
N LEU A 82 -14.52 -9.89 -17.74
CA LEU A 82 -13.14 -9.44 -17.59
C LEU A 82 -12.17 -10.59 -17.88
N HIS A 83 -10.95 -10.23 -18.29
CA HIS A 83 -9.83 -11.15 -18.45
C HIS A 83 -8.66 -10.66 -17.60
N VAL A 84 -8.00 -11.57 -16.91
CA VAL A 84 -6.84 -11.27 -16.05
C VAL A 84 -5.72 -12.24 -16.37
N GLU A 85 -4.51 -11.72 -16.54
CA GLU A 85 -3.29 -12.52 -16.61
C GLU A 85 -2.57 -12.43 -15.27
N SER A 86 -2.52 -13.52 -14.51
CA SER A 86 -1.94 -13.53 -13.17
C SER A 86 -1.42 -14.92 -12.79
N ASP A 87 -0.66 -14.97 -11.71
CA ASP A 87 -0.23 -16.24 -11.14
C ASP A 87 -1.36 -16.89 -10.31
N GLU A 88 -1.25 -18.20 -10.10
CA GLU A 88 -2.16 -18.93 -9.21
C GLU A 88 -1.97 -18.46 -7.75
N ASN A 89 -3.10 -18.28 -7.06
CA ASN A 89 -3.23 -17.77 -5.70
C ASN A 89 -3.02 -16.25 -5.56
N ASP A 90 -2.94 -15.50 -6.65
CA ASP A 90 -2.95 -14.05 -6.59
C ASP A 90 -4.32 -13.51 -6.17
N LEU A 91 -4.29 -12.47 -5.37
CA LEU A 91 -5.46 -11.73 -4.93
C LEU A 91 -5.82 -10.65 -5.95
N VAL A 92 -7.04 -10.70 -6.47
CA VAL A 92 -7.57 -9.66 -7.36
C VAL A 92 -8.64 -8.83 -6.67
N ILE A 93 -8.73 -7.57 -7.08
CA ILE A 93 -9.70 -6.61 -6.55
C ILE A 93 -10.57 -6.13 -7.70
N LEU A 94 -11.87 -6.35 -7.58
CA LEU A 94 -12.90 -5.74 -8.43
C LEU A 94 -13.30 -4.40 -7.81
N ARG A 95 -13.22 -3.32 -8.56
CA ARG A 95 -13.49 -1.97 -8.07
C ARG A 95 -14.56 -1.28 -8.91
N VAL A 96 -15.62 -0.80 -8.25
CA VAL A 96 -16.65 0.08 -8.83
C VAL A 96 -16.71 1.34 -7.98
N GLY A 97 -16.23 2.46 -8.50
CA GLY A 97 -16.12 3.71 -7.75
C GLY A 97 -15.29 3.55 -6.47
N ALA A 98 -15.90 3.81 -5.30
CA ALA A 98 -15.25 3.67 -4.00
C ALA A 98 -15.41 2.27 -3.37
N VAL A 99 -16.11 1.34 -4.02
CA VAL A 99 -16.38 0.00 -3.48
C VAL A 99 -15.44 -1.02 -4.09
N ASN A 100 -14.83 -1.83 -3.24
CA ASN A 100 -13.97 -2.94 -3.62
C ASN A 100 -14.62 -4.28 -3.24
N ALA A 101 -14.38 -5.29 -4.06
CA ALA A 101 -14.59 -6.68 -3.74
C ALA A 101 -13.32 -7.45 -4.10
N GLN A 102 -12.92 -8.45 -3.33
CA GLN A 102 -11.68 -9.17 -3.57
C GLN A 102 -11.88 -10.67 -3.49
N PHE A 103 -11.07 -11.40 -4.25
CA PHE A 103 -10.99 -12.86 -4.20
C PHE A 103 -9.67 -13.34 -4.81
N TYR A 104 -9.34 -14.60 -4.56
CA TYR A 104 -8.12 -15.24 -5.08
C TYR A 104 -8.36 -15.91 -6.43
N LEU A 105 -7.38 -15.84 -7.31
CA LEU A 105 -7.33 -16.64 -8.53
C LEU A 105 -6.70 -17.99 -8.19
N GLY A 106 -7.46 -19.07 -8.29
CA GLY A 106 -7.02 -20.42 -7.96
C GLY A 106 -6.81 -21.29 -9.20
N SER A 107 -7.03 -22.58 -9.06
CA SER A 107 -6.91 -23.55 -10.16
C SER A 107 -8.03 -23.45 -11.21
N SER A 108 -9.13 -22.77 -10.90
CA SER A 108 -10.19 -22.49 -11.86
C SER A 108 -9.78 -21.35 -12.79
N HIS A 109 -9.90 -21.55 -14.11
CA HIS A 109 -9.64 -20.48 -15.08
C HIS A 109 -10.88 -19.64 -15.42
N LEU A 110 -12.05 -20.01 -14.88
CA LEU A 110 -13.31 -19.31 -15.06
C LEU A 110 -13.98 -19.11 -13.70
N TYR A 111 -14.30 -17.86 -13.38
CA TYR A 111 -15.02 -17.50 -12.18
C TYR A 111 -16.37 -16.85 -12.53
N HIS A 112 -17.44 -17.37 -11.96
CA HIS A 112 -18.75 -16.72 -11.99
C HIS A 112 -18.98 -16.04 -10.64
N VAL A 113 -19.01 -14.70 -10.64
CA VAL A 113 -19.05 -13.92 -9.41
C VAL A 113 -20.24 -12.96 -9.38
N THR A 114 -20.74 -12.72 -8.19
CA THR A 114 -21.72 -11.65 -7.93
C THR A 114 -21.27 -10.83 -6.74
N PHE A 115 -21.28 -9.52 -6.87
CA PHE A 115 -21.06 -8.61 -5.75
C PHE A 115 -22.03 -7.42 -5.84
N ASP A 116 -22.60 -7.05 -4.69
CA ASP A 116 -23.63 -6.02 -4.57
C ASP A 116 -23.04 -4.81 -3.86
N ILE A 117 -22.75 -3.75 -4.60
CA ILE A 117 -22.14 -2.54 -4.06
C ILE A 117 -23.01 -1.83 -3.01
N SER A 118 -24.35 -2.04 -3.04
CA SER A 118 -25.26 -1.48 -2.05
C SER A 118 -25.11 -2.11 -0.66
N LYS A 119 -24.51 -3.29 -0.60
CA LYS A 119 -24.19 -4.03 0.64
C LYS A 119 -22.78 -3.77 1.16
N ALA A 120 -22.06 -2.83 0.53
CA ALA A 120 -20.73 -2.49 0.97
C ALA A 120 -20.75 -1.98 2.42
N GLN A 121 -19.94 -2.60 3.25
CA GLN A 121 -19.78 -2.17 4.64
C GLN A 121 -18.81 -0.99 4.68
N VAL A 122 -19.25 0.11 5.28
CA VAL A 122 -18.34 1.21 5.62
C VAL A 122 -17.38 0.70 6.68
N PRO A 123 -16.07 0.71 6.45
CA PRO A 123 -15.11 0.21 7.44
C PRO A 123 -15.25 1.00 8.74
N VAL A 124 -15.19 0.28 9.85
CA VAL A 124 -15.07 0.89 11.17
C VAL A 124 -13.76 1.66 11.21
N LYS A 125 -13.84 3.00 11.12
CA LYS A 125 -12.77 3.99 11.33
C LYS A 125 -11.40 3.64 10.68
N PHE A 126 -10.95 4.49 9.78
CA PHE A 126 -9.58 4.63 9.20
C PHE A 126 -9.29 4.06 7.80
N THR A 127 -10.19 3.39 7.12
CA THR A 127 -9.99 3.13 5.68
C THR A 127 -11.13 3.75 4.88
N ASN A 128 -10.81 4.61 3.93
CA ASN A 128 -11.80 5.23 3.00
C ASN A 128 -12.28 4.25 1.91
N THR A 129 -12.21 2.95 2.16
CA THR A 129 -12.57 1.94 1.18
C THR A 129 -13.72 1.13 1.71
N ASN A 130 -14.81 1.12 0.97
CA ASN A 130 -15.94 0.26 1.23
C ASN A 130 -15.66 -1.12 0.62
N TRP A 131 -15.87 -2.16 1.39
CA TRP A 131 -15.69 -3.54 0.91
C TRP A 131 -17.02 -4.25 0.86
N CYS A 132 -17.26 -5.00 -0.20
CA CYS A 132 -18.36 -5.93 -0.29
C CYS A 132 -17.84 -7.36 -0.52
N SER A 133 -18.64 -8.33 -0.07
CA SER A 133 -18.33 -9.74 -0.28
C SER A 133 -18.60 -10.14 -1.74
N VAL A 134 -17.77 -11.03 -2.25
CA VAL A 134 -18.00 -11.72 -3.51
C VAL A 134 -18.73 -13.02 -3.21
N SER A 135 -19.79 -13.29 -3.96
CA SER A 135 -20.46 -14.59 -3.97
C SER A 135 -20.12 -15.31 -5.27
N PHE A 136 -19.87 -16.59 -5.17
CA PHE A 136 -19.49 -17.43 -6.32
C PHE A 136 -20.61 -18.37 -6.70
N ILE A 137 -20.70 -18.69 -7.99
CA ILE A 137 -21.54 -19.74 -8.54
C ILE A 137 -20.60 -20.87 -8.96
N ASP A 138 -20.88 -22.09 -8.51
CA ASP A 138 -20.18 -23.33 -8.91
C ASP A 138 -18.68 -23.40 -8.57
N LEU A 139 -18.26 -22.84 -7.41
CA LEU A 139 -16.89 -23.03 -6.92
C LEU A 139 -16.64 -24.49 -6.49
N MET A 140 -15.49 -25.02 -6.88
CA MET A 140 -15.08 -26.36 -6.44
C MET A 140 -14.69 -26.34 -4.95
N PRO A 141 -14.96 -27.41 -4.19
CA PRO A 141 -14.65 -27.45 -2.74
C PRO A 141 -13.17 -27.28 -2.39
N ASP A 142 -12.27 -27.57 -3.33
CA ASP A 142 -10.83 -27.41 -3.18
C ASP A 142 -10.29 -26.06 -3.65
N ASP A 143 -11.15 -25.18 -4.17
CA ASP A 143 -10.76 -23.84 -4.59
C ASP A 143 -10.20 -23.03 -3.41
N ILE A 144 -9.20 -22.18 -3.71
CA ILE A 144 -8.52 -21.36 -2.71
C ILE A 144 -9.50 -20.45 -1.96
N ASN A 145 -10.53 -19.91 -2.62
CA ASN A 145 -11.49 -19.01 -1.98
C ASN A 145 -12.30 -19.75 -0.91
N VAL A 146 -12.71 -21.00 -1.17
CA VAL A 146 -13.42 -21.83 -0.18
C VAL A 146 -12.52 -22.12 1.02
N LYS A 147 -11.26 -22.47 0.78
CA LYS A 147 -10.28 -22.74 1.84
C LYS A 147 -9.93 -21.49 2.66
N MET A 148 -9.76 -20.33 2.00
CA MET A 148 -9.51 -19.06 2.69
C MET A 148 -10.71 -18.59 3.51
N GLU A 149 -11.94 -18.80 3.00
CA GLU A 149 -13.15 -18.54 3.77
C GLU A 149 -13.21 -19.41 5.02
N SER A 150 -12.91 -20.72 4.88
CA SER A 150 -12.82 -21.63 6.02
C SER A 150 -11.76 -21.21 7.03
N LEU A 151 -10.56 -20.85 6.56
CA LEU A 151 -9.47 -20.37 7.41
C LEU A 151 -9.86 -19.09 8.18
N ASN A 152 -10.46 -18.12 7.48
CA ASN A 152 -10.92 -16.87 8.09
C ASN A 152 -12.04 -17.09 9.10
N ARG A 153 -12.95 -18.02 8.82
CA ARG A 153 -14.02 -18.40 9.75
C ARG A 153 -13.45 -19.03 11.02
N ILE A 154 -12.52 -19.99 10.90
CA ILE A 154 -11.84 -20.62 12.04
C ILE A 154 -11.16 -19.54 12.90
N HIS A 155 -10.43 -18.64 12.24
CA HIS A 155 -9.75 -17.55 12.93
C HIS A 155 -10.72 -16.65 13.71
N ALA A 156 -11.82 -16.25 13.08
CA ALA A 156 -12.84 -15.41 13.72
C ALA A 156 -13.52 -16.15 14.91
N GLU A 157 -13.96 -17.39 14.71
CA GLU A 157 -14.57 -18.23 15.74
C GLU A 157 -13.61 -18.41 16.93
N PHE A 158 -12.33 -18.71 16.67
CA PHE A 158 -11.33 -18.85 17.73
C PHE A 158 -11.18 -17.58 18.57
N TYR A 159 -11.10 -16.41 17.93
CA TYR A 159 -10.97 -15.15 18.66
C TYR A 159 -12.24 -14.80 19.44
N ASP A 160 -13.42 -15.02 18.89
CA ASP A 160 -14.70 -14.78 19.57
C ASP A 160 -14.86 -15.66 20.81
N GLU A 161 -14.51 -16.94 20.70
CA GLU A 161 -14.62 -17.90 21.82
C GLU A 161 -13.58 -17.64 22.91
N ASN A 162 -12.36 -17.23 22.55
CA ASN A 162 -11.23 -17.10 23.48
C ASN A 162 -10.89 -15.65 23.83
N TYR A 163 -11.67 -14.66 23.37
CA TYR A 163 -11.41 -13.24 23.62
C TYR A 163 -11.19 -12.89 25.11
N PRO A 164 -12.00 -13.39 26.05
CA PRO A 164 -11.80 -13.08 27.48
C PRO A 164 -10.45 -13.56 28.01
N GLU A 165 -10.01 -14.75 27.58
CA GLU A 165 -8.74 -15.32 28.02
C GLU A 165 -7.54 -14.62 27.38
N ILE A 166 -7.61 -14.33 26.09
CA ILE A 166 -6.61 -13.53 25.37
C ILE A 166 -6.48 -12.15 26.03
N TYR A 167 -7.62 -11.48 26.32
CA TYR A 167 -7.63 -10.18 26.98
C TYR A 167 -7.00 -10.23 28.38
N GLN A 168 -7.24 -11.29 29.16
CA GLN A 168 -6.61 -11.46 30.47
C GLN A 168 -5.08 -11.55 30.35
N ILE A 169 -4.56 -12.31 29.39
CA ILE A 169 -3.12 -12.42 29.15
C ILE A 169 -2.54 -11.06 28.75
N LEU A 170 -3.21 -10.33 27.85
CA LEU A 170 -2.75 -9.02 27.36
C LEU A 170 -2.79 -7.92 28.42
N SER A 171 -3.76 -7.97 29.35
CA SER A 171 -3.97 -6.96 30.37
C SER A 171 -3.25 -7.26 31.69
N SER A 172 -2.58 -8.41 31.78
CA SER A 172 -1.92 -8.78 33.03
C SER A 172 -0.70 -7.89 33.32
N PRO A 173 -0.43 -7.58 34.61
CA PRO A 173 0.74 -6.82 35.01
C PRO A 173 2.06 -7.46 34.59
N SER A 174 2.10 -8.80 34.50
CA SER A 174 3.28 -9.55 34.07
C SER A 174 3.60 -9.34 32.60
N SER A 175 2.59 -9.23 31.73
CA SER A 175 2.80 -8.94 30.31
C SER A 175 3.32 -7.52 30.09
N ALA A 176 2.79 -6.53 30.84
CA ALA A 176 3.29 -5.17 30.85
C ALA A 176 4.71 -5.08 31.41
N LEU A 177 5.00 -5.85 32.47
CA LEU A 177 6.33 -5.93 33.07
C LEU A 177 7.34 -6.60 32.14
N GLN A 178 6.97 -7.65 31.42
CA GLN A 178 7.82 -8.34 30.47
C GLN A 178 8.17 -7.46 29.25
N LYS A 179 7.21 -6.66 28.78
CA LYS A 179 7.44 -5.62 27.75
C LYS A 179 8.37 -4.49 28.25
N SER A 180 8.21 -4.05 29.49
CA SER A 180 9.06 -3.01 30.09
C SER A 180 10.48 -3.50 30.41
N LEU A 181 10.64 -4.78 30.76
CA LEU A 181 11.95 -5.39 31.05
C LEU A 181 12.77 -5.67 29.79
N SER A 182 12.11 -5.99 28.68
CA SER A 182 12.77 -6.12 27.39
C SER A 182 13.26 -4.76 26.86
N ALA A 183 12.59 -3.66 27.24
CA ALA A 183 12.94 -2.31 26.80
C ALA A 183 14.02 -1.60 27.68
N GLU A 184 14.12 -1.92 28.98
CA GLU A 184 14.95 -1.11 29.90
C GLU A 184 16.11 -1.83 30.59
N GLY A 185 16.27 -3.13 30.51
CA GLY A 185 17.40 -3.87 31.10
C GLY A 185 17.55 -3.75 32.64
N LYS A 186 16.53 -3.34 33.38
CA LYS A 186 16.61 -3.06 34.82
C LYS A 186 16.44 -4.29 35.72
N LYS A 187 17.25 -4.35 36.78
CA LYS A 187 17.19 -5.39 37.83
C LYS A 187 15.95 -5.21 38.71
N ILE A 188 15.15 -6.27 38.83
CA ILE A 188 13.96 -6.34 39.70
C ILE A 188 14.34 -6.70 41.13
N ASP A 189 13.58 -6.14 42.07
CA ASP A 189 13.71 -6.39 43.51
C ASP A 189 13.33 -7.85 43.85
N MET A 190 14.21 -8.56 44.58
CA MET A 190 14.16 -10.01 44.81
C MET A 190 12.89 -10.49 45.57
N ALA A 191 12.24 -9.63 46.37
CA ALA A 191 11.04 -10.00 47.13
C ALA A 191 9.75 -10.11 46.32
N LYS A 192 9.69 -9.49 45.11
CA LYS A 192 8.55 -9.59 44.18
C LYS A 192 8.75 -10.69 43.10
N ARG A 193 9.87 -11.40 43.16
CA ARG A 193 10.29 -12.36 42.12
C ARG A 193 9.44 -13.64 42.14
N ASP A 194 9.04 -14.13 43.25
CA ASP A 194 8.37 -15.44 43.36
C ASP A 194 6.91 -15.39 42.89
N GLU A 195 6.14 -14.36 43.25
CA GLU A 195 4.76 -14.20 42.78
C GLU A 195 4.74 -13.89 41.26
N SER A 196 5.61 -13.00 40.80
CA SER A 196 5.68 -12.65 39.38
C SER A 196 6.17 -13.83 38.50
N GLN A 197 7.06 -14.70 39.00
CA GLN A 197 7.47 -15.90 38.29
C GLN A 197 6.34 -16.94 38.18
N TYR A 198 5.52 -17.09 39.23
CA TYR A 198 4.39 -18.01 39.22
C TYR A 198 3.31 -17.53 38.21
N GLU A 199 3.00 -16.23 38.20
CA GLU A 199 2.06 -15.64 37.23
C GLU A 199 2.56 -15.79 35.79
N ILE A 200 3.84 -15.53 35.53
CA ILE A 200 4.46 -15.73 34.22
C ILE A 200 4.36 -17.18 33.74
N VAL A 201 4.52 -18.15 34.64
CA VAL A 201 4.41 -19.58 34.29
C VAL A 201 2.96 -19.94 33.95
N LEU A 202 2.00 -19.44 34.71
CA LEU A 202 0.56 -19.66 34.44
C LEU A 202 0.12 -19.04 33.12
N GLU A 203 0.59 -17.84 32.79
CA GLU A 203 0.29 -17.18 31.52
C GLU A 203 0.90 -17.93 30.33
N LYS A 204 2.13 -18.41 30.45
CA LYS A 204 2.73 -19.26 29.42
C LYS A 204 1.94 -20.54 29.19
N ASP A 205 1.45 -21.19 30.25
CA ASP A 205 0.64 -22.40 30.14
C ASP A 205 -0.70 -22.14 29.45
N ARG A 206 -1.35 -21.00 29.77
CA ARG A 206 -2.58 -20.53 29.07
C ARG A 206 -2.31 -20.24 27.59
N ALA A 207 -1.24 -19.51 27.29
CA ALA A 207 -0.85 -19.21 25.92
C ALA A 207 -0.61 -20.50 25.11
N TYR A 208 0.07 -21.49 25.68
CA TYR A 208 0.27 -22.79 25.04
C TYR A 208 -1.05 -23.52 24.76
N LYS A 209 -2.00 -23.46 25.69
CA LYS A 209 -3.33 -24.09 25.51
C LYS A 209 -4.12 -23.39 24.39
N LEU A 210 -4.09 -22.07 24.34
CA LEU A 210 -4.72 -21.31 23.26
C LEU A 210 -4.10 -21.66 21.89
N MET A 211 -2.78 -21.72 21.80
CA MET A 211 -2.08 -22.12 20.57
C MET A 211 -2.46 -23.54 20.15
N ALA A 212 -2.51 -24.49 21.09
CA ALA A 212 -2.91 -25.86 20.79
C ALA A 212 -4.37 -25.96 20.34
N SER A 213 -5.29 -25.21 20.98
CA SER A 213 -6.69 -25.17 20.59
C SER A 213 -6.86 -24.61 19.18
N PHE A 214 -6.12 -23.57 18.81
CA PHE A 214 -6.18 -23.01 17.46
C PHE A 214 -5.66 -24.02 16.43
N ASP A 215 -4.54 -24.70 16.72
CA ASP A 215 -4.00 -25.76 15.86
C ASP A 215 -4.98 -26.92 15.69
N GLU A 216 -5.67 -27.35 16.76
CA GLU A 216 -6.71 -28.38 16.69
C GLU A 216 -7.88 -27.95 15.79
N MET A 217 -8.32 -26.71 15.85
CA MET A 217 -9.38 -26.18 14.96
C MET A 217 -8.94 -26.20 13.48
N LEU A 218 -7.69 -25.80 13.19
CA LEU A 218 -7.14 -25.87 11.84
C LEU A 218 -7.06 -27.31 11.31
N LEU A 219 -6.57 -28.23 12.12
CA LEU A 219 -6.45 -29.64 11.76
C LEU A 219 -7.81 -30.32 11.55
N ALA A 220 -8.84 -29.92 12.28
CA ALA A 220 -10.21 -30.41 12.10
C ALA A 220 -10.75 -30.09 10.68
N GLU A 221 -10.36 -28.97 10.10
CA GLU A 221 -10.66 -28.55 8.72
C GLU A 221 -9.57 -28.97 7.71
N GLN A 222 -8.70 -29.90 8.10
CA GLN A 222 -7.61 -30.46 7.28
C GLN A 222 -6.54 -29.42 6.86
N ILE A 223 -6.45 -28.31 7.57
CA ILE A 223 -5.41 -27.28 7.38
C ILE A 223 -4.24 -27.61 8.28
N ASP A 224 -3.09 -27.98 7.70
CA ASP A 224 -1.85 -28.29 8.42
C ASP A 224 -0.84 -27.16 8.17
N ALA A 225 -0.66 -26.31 9.17
CA ALA A 225 0.25 -25.15 9.11
C ALA A 225 1.74 -25.52 8.85
N GLN A 226 2.11 -26.80 8.87
CA GLN A 226 3.48 -27.25 8.56
C GLN A 226 3.72 -27.48 7.06
N LYS A 227 2.66 -27.56 6.24
CA LYS A 227 2.80 -27.73 4.79
C LYS A 227 3.22 -26.43 4.09
N GLU A 228 3.62 -26.57 2.82
CA GLU A 228 4.16 -25.47 2.00
C GLU A 228 3.16 -24.95 0.94
N ASP A 229 1.89 -25.34 1.02
CA ASP A 229 0.84 -24.74 0.19
C ASP A 229 0.39 -23.38 0.73
N TYR A 230 -0.28 -22.59 -0.09
CA TYR A 230 -0.67 -21.21 0.22
C TYR A 230 -1.48 -21.09 1.51
N ILE A 231 -2.51 -21.94 1.68
CA ILE A 231 -3.40 -21.93 2.85
C ILE A 231 -2.65 -22.29 4.13
N SER A 232 -1.80 -23.31 4.05
CA SER A 232 -0.97 -23.74 5.18
C SER A 232 0.02 -22.68 5.62
N ILE A 233 0.59 -21.93 4.66
CA ILE A 233 1.46 -20.78 4.94
C ILE A 233 0.64 -19.67 5.60
N SER A 234 -0.53 -19.31 5.08
CA SER A 234 -1.41 -18.31 5.69
C SER A 234 -1.79 -18.69 7.13
N ALA A 235 -2.21 -19.92 7.35
CA ALA A 235 -2.53 -20.45 8.69
C ALA A 235 -1.31 -20.37 9.65
N ARG A 236 -0.11 -20.72 9.17
CA ARG A 236 1.14 -20.62 9.93
C ARG A 236 1.39 -19.20 10.42
N TYR A 237 1.17 -18.19 9.57
CA TYR A 237 1.42 -16.80 9.96
C TYR A 237 0.30 -16.19 10.79
N MET A 238 -0.94 -16.66 10.67
CA MET A 238 -2.00 -16.36 11.65
C MET A 238 -1.68 -16.94 13.03
N MET A 239 -1.16 -18.17 13.10
CA MET A 239 -0.66 -18.76 14.35
C MET A 239 0.54 -17.97 14.91
N ALA A 240 1.46 -17.52 14.05
CA ALA A 240 2.61 -16.72 14.45
C ALA A 240 2.19 -15.37 15.04
N GLU A 241 1.17 -14.74 14.47
CA GLU A 241 0.60 -13.50 14.99
C GLU A 241 -0.05 -13.70 16.36
N LEU A 242 -0.83 -14.75 16.53
CA LEU A 242 -1.39 -15.13 17.84
C LEU A 242 -0.28 -15.38 18.87
N GLU A 243 0.77 -16.12 18.51
CA GLU A 243 1.90 -16.40 19.40
C GLU A 243 2.66 -15.13 19.79
N SER A 244 2.83 -14.19 18.84
CA SER A 244 3.41 -12.87 19.10
C SER A 244 2.51 -12.03 20.03
N LEU A 245 1.21 -12.05 19.79
CA LEU A 245 0.22 -11.34 20.61
C LEU A 245 0.23 -11.85 22.06
N LEU A 246 0.33 -13.15 22.26
CA LEU A 246 0.36 -13.79 23.59
C LEU A 246 1.68 -13.56 24.36
N GLY A 247 2.56 -12.69 23.88
CA GLY A 247 3.67 -12.13 24.64
C GLY A 247 4.96 -12.90 24.60
N ARG A 248 5.21 -13.70 23.57
CA ARG A 248 6.55 -14.27 23.37
C ARG A 248 7.58 -13.20 23.05
N ASN A 249 8.84 -13.51 23.37
CA ASN A 249 9.96 -12.63 23.09
C ASN A 249 10.08 -12.39 21.57
N GLU A 250 10.15 -11.14 21.16
CA GLU A 250 10.29 -10.72 19.77
C GLU A 250 11.41 -11.45 19.02
N LYS A 251 12.55 -11.65 19.69
CA LYS A 251 13.68 -12.38 19.11
C LYS A 251 13.34 -13.85 18.83
N GLU A 252 12.64 -14.52 19.75
CA GLU A 252 12.22 -15.92 19.58
C GLU A 252 11.21 -16.05 18.42
N ILE A 253 10.28 -15.11 18.31
CA ILE A 253 9.30 -15.04 17.22
C ILE A 253 10.00 -14.86 15.87
N ARG A 254 10.92 -13.90 15.76
CA ARG A 254 11.70 -13.70 14.54
C ARG A 254 12.55 -14.93 14.18
N GLU A 255 13.21 -15.55 15.16
CA GLU A 255 14.00 -16.76 14.95
C GLU A 255 13.15 -17.93 14.47
N LYS A 256 11.91 -18.04 14.93
CA LYS A 256 11.01 -19.14 14.57
C LYS A 256 10.34 -18.94 13.20
N TYR A 257 9.90 -17.73 12.90
CA TYR A 257 8.98 -17.48 11.78
C TYR A 257 9.56 -16.64 10.65
N CYS A 258 10.57 -15.79 10.91
CA CYS A 258 11.09 -14.88 9.90
C CYS A 258 12.38 -15.37 9.23
N GLN A 259 13.02 -16.42 9.76
CA GLN A 259 14.25 -16.95 9.19
C GLN A 259 13.96 -18.01 8.13
N GLY A 260 14.71 -17.98 7.03
CA GLY A 260 14.63 -19.01 6.01
C GLY A 260 14.04 -18.57 4.69
N LYS A 261 13.00 -19.26 4.25
CA LYS A 261 12.29 -18.97 2.98
C LYS A 261 11.40 -17.76 3.15
N LEU A 262 11.46 -16.85 2.18
CA LEU A 262 10.54 -15.70 2.09
C LEU A 262 9.37 -16.09 1.19
N TYR A 263 8.15 -15.91 1.67
CA TYR A 263 6.91 -16.21 0.94
C TYR A 263 6.32 -14.90 0.40
N LEU A 264 6.98 -14.32 -0.61
CA LEU A 264 6.69 -12.98 -1.13
C LEU A 264 5.30 -12.82 -1.76
N THR A 265 4.66 -13.93 -2.10
CA THR A 265 3.31 -13.97 -2.66
C THR A 265 2.22 -14.29 -1.62
N ASN A 266 2.58 -14.38 -0.34
CA ASN A 266 1.62 -14.64 0.74
C ASN A 266 1.44 -13.41 1.62
N LEU A 267 0.22 -12.90 1.67
CA LEU A 267 -0.12 -11.63 2.33
C LEU A 267 0.09 -11.69 3.85
N GLU A 268 -0.28 -12.79 4.48
CA GLU A 268 -0.15 -13.00 5.93
C GLU A 268 1.32 -13.04 6.33
N PHE A 269 2.16 -13.71 5.54
CA PHE A 269 3.62 -13.69 5.75
C PHE A 269 4.16 -12.27 5.65
N ILE A 270 3.84 -11.53 4.58
CA ILE A 270 4.35 -10.17 4.36
C ILE A 270 3.90 -9.24 5.50
N SER A 271 2.63 -9.29 5.88
CA SER A 271 2.09 -8.48 6.98
C SER A 271 2.82 -8.77 8.29
N PHE A 272 2.95 -10.05 8.64
CA PHE A 272 3.68 -10.50 9.82
C PHE A 272 5.15 -10.05 9.81
N TYR A 273 5.85 -10.25 8.69
CA TYR A 273 7.25 -9.91 8.55
C TYR A 273 7.47 -8.39 8.69
N LYS A 274 6.68 -7.58 8.01
CA LYS A 274 6.75 -6.11 8.12
C LYS A 274 6.48 -5.63 9.54
N SER A 275 5.51 -6.19 10.24
CA SER A 275 5.18 -5.79 11.61
C SER A 275 6.36 -6.02 12.56
N HIS A 276 7.09 -7.13 12.40
CA HIS A 276 8.20 -7.52 13.26
C HIS A 276 9.52 -6.80 12.95
N TYR A 277 9.70 -6.28 11.73
CA TYR A 277 10.91 -5.55 11.34
C TYR A 277 10.70 -4.06 11.09
N ARG A 278 9.49 -3.54 11.32
CA ARG A 278 9.19 -2.11 11.14
C ARG A 278 10.15 -1.16 11.87
N ASN A 279 10.67 -1.58 13.03
CA ASN A 279 11.54 -0.77 13.89
C ASN A 279 13.03 -1.07 13.67
N VAL A 280 13.40 -1.79 12.61
CA VAL A 280 14.79 -2.24 12.38
C VAL A 280 15.82 -1.09 12.37
N PHE A 281 15.46 0.08 11.83
CA PHE A 281 16.37 1.23 11.83
C PHE A 281 16.60 1.76 13.25
N GLU A 282 15.59 1.74 14.12
CA GLU A 282 15.77 2.09 15.53
C GLU A 282 16.71 1.09 16.22
N GLU A 283 16.53 -0.20 16.00
CA GLU A 283 17.41 -1.25 16.53
C GLU A 283 18.86 -1.06 16.07
N ILE A 284 19.07 -0.76 14.77
CA ILE A 284 20.41 -0.48 14.22
C ILE A 284 21.01 0.75 14.89
N TYR A 285 20.24 1.83 15.06
CA TYR A 285 20.72 3.09 15.63
C TYR A 285 20.99 3.02 17.13
N LEU A 286 20.37 2.08 17.84
CA LEU A 286 20.64 1.77 19.25
C LEU A 286 21.77 0.74 19.43
N SER A 287 22.24 0.10 18.37
CA SER A 287 23.28 -0.92 18.43
C SER A 287 24.69 -0.34 18.41
N ASP A 288 25.66 -1.15 18.89
CA ASP A 288 27.09 -0.84 18.82
C ASP A 288 27.60 -0.76 17.37
N ASN A 289 26.89 -1.36 16.43
CA ASN A 289 27.25 -1.43 15.01
C ASN A 289 26.81 -0.20 14.19
N ARG A 290 26.06 0.75 14.79
CA ARG A 290 25.54 1.94 14.11
C ARG A 290 26.60 2.68 13.30
N ASN A 291 27.72 3.02 13.94
CA ASN A 291 28.74 3.87 13.31
C ASN A 291 29.41 3.16 12.12
N GLN A 292 29.65 1.86 12.23
CA GLN A 292 30.21 1.04 11.16
C GLN A 292 29.23 0.95 9.99
N PHE A 293 27.97 0.64 10.27
CA PHE A 293 26.89 0.60 9.28
C PHE A 293 26.77 1.92 8.52
N VAL A 294 26.61 3.04 9.22
CA VAL A 294 26.48 4.37 8.62
C VAL A 294 27.71 4.75 7.79
N ASN A 295 28.92 4.43 8.26
CA ASN A 295 30.14 4.65 7.48
C ASN A 295 30.16 3.89 6.14
N GLN A 296 29.65 2.66 6.11
CA GLN A 296 29.56 1.91 4.83
C GLN A 296 28.47 2.49 3.91
N LEU A 297 27.36 2.96 4.47
CA LEU A 297 26.35 3.68 3.68
C LEU A 297 26.95 4.91 2.98
N TYR A 298 27.73 5.72 3.69
CA TYR A 298 28.39 6.90 3.09
C TYR A 298 29.48 6.58 2.07
N LYS A 299 30.05 5.37 2.14
CA LYS A 299 30.93 4.84 1.09
C LYS A 299 30.14 4.23 -0.07
N LEU A 300 28.82 4.20 0.01
CA LEU A 300 27.93 3.61 -0.98
C LEU A 300 28.23 2.11 -1.24
N GLN A 301 28.43 1.33 -0.17
CA GLN A 301 28.78 -0.10 -0.23
C GLN A 301 27.72 -0.93 0.50
N LEU A 302 26.71 -1.43 -0.22
CA LEU A 302 25.59 -2.19 0.35
C LEU A 302 26.06 -3.47 1.06
N ASP A 303 26.84 -4.30 0.39
CA ASP A 303 27.33 -5.57 0.97
C ASP A 303 28.11 -5.34 2.27
N SER A 304 28.98 -4.33 2.28
CA SER A 304 29.76 -3.98 3.48
C SER A 304 28.85 -3.48 4.60
N ALA A 305 27.84 -2.68 4.29
CA ALA A 305 26.85 -2.22 5.27
C ALA A 305 26.05 -3.39 5.87
N ILE A 306 25.64 -4.35 5.03
CA ILE A 306 24.93 -5.55 5.48
C ILE A 306 25.81 -6.43 6.37
N ILE A 307 27.12 -6.55 6.07
CA ILE A 307 28.07 -7.31 6.90
C ILE A 307 28.13 -6.73 8.32
N GLU A 308 28.10 -5.41 8.47
CA GLU A 308 28.08 -4.76 9.79
C GLU A 308 26.81 -5.06 10.60
N LEU A 309 25.72 -5.49 9.95
CA LEU A 309 24.47 -5.89 10.60
C LEU A 309 24.40 -7.37 11.00
N LYS A 310 25.39 -8.18 10.61
CA LYS A 310 25.44 -9.62 10.97
C LYS A 310 25.37 -9.89 12.48
N PRO A 311 25.94 -9.08 13.38
CA PRO A 311 25.75 -9.30 14.82
C PRO A 311 24.31 -9.15 15.30
N LEU A 312 23.50 -8.31 14.64
CA LEU A 312 22.07 -8.14 14.92
C LEU A 312 21.24 -9.28 14.29
N PHE A 313 21.65 -9.76 13.11
CA PHE A 313 20.95 -10.79 12.33
C PHE A 313 21.86 -11.99 12.00
N PRO A 314 22.37 -12.70 13.02
CA PRO A 314 23.47 -13.68 12.84
C PRO A 314 23.08 -14.90 11.98
N LYS A 315 21.80 -15.26 11.97
CA LYS A 315 21.28 -16.42 11.23
C LYS A 315 20.76 -16.06 9.84
N ASP A 316 20.56 -14.76 9.54
CA ASP A 316 19.98 -14.32 8.29
C ASP A 316 21.00 -14.29 7.15
N LYS A 317 20.55 -14.69 5.95
CA LYS A 317 21.34 -14.54 4.72
C LYS A 317 21.36 -13.07 4.30
N VAL A 318 22.33 -12.66 3.49
CA VAL A 318 22.45 -11.29 2.96
C VAL A 318 21.13 -10.81 2.35
N LYS A 319 20.53 -11.62 1.49
CA LYS A 319 19.23 -11.29 0.85
C LYS A 319 18.10 -11.05 1.83
N ASN A 320 18.09 -11.76 2.97
CA ASN A 320 17.07 -11.57 3.99
C ASN A 320 17.32 -10.27 4.76
N ILE A 321 18.59 -9.87 4.97
CA ILE A 321 18.92 -8.59 5.63
C ILE A 321 18.49 -7.41 4.74
N GLU A 322 18.66 -7.49 3.41
CA GLU A 322 18.09 -6.48 2.52
C GLU A 322 16.57 -6.37 2.69
N PHE A 323 15.88 -7.52 2.75
CA PHE A 323 14.44 -7.58 2.93
C PHE A 323 14.01 -7.05 4.32
N ILE A 324 14.78 -7.32 5.37
CA ILE A 324 14.61 -6.73 6.72
C ILE A 324 14.72 -5.20 6.66
N LEU A 325 15.72 -4.68 5.95
CA LEU A 325 15.89 -3.23 5.79
C LEU A 325 14.71 -2.61 5.05
N LEU A 326 14.23 -3.25 3.99
CA LEU A 326 13.03 -2.80 3.27
C LEU A 326 11.80 -2.74 4.18
N ALA A 327 11.62 -3.72 5.09
CA ALA A 327 10.51 -3.73 6.03
C ALA A 327 10.47 -2.52 6.98
N GLY A 328 11.62 -1.93 7.25
CA GLY A 328 11.73 -0.74 8.11
C GLY A 328 11.72 0.60 7.40
N ILE A 329 11.76 0.65 6.06
CA ILE A 329 11.90 1.91 5.29
C ILE A 329 10.83 2.93 5.68
N GLU A 330 9.56 2.54 5.62
CA GLU A 330 8.42 3.42 5.87
C GLU A 330 8.47 4.04 7.27
N ASN A 331 8.69 3.21 8.29
CA ASN A 331 8.82 3.68 9.65
C ASN A 331 10.11 4.50 9.87
N GLY A 332 11.22 4.04 9.33
CA GLY A 332 12.52 4.68 9.46
C GLY A 332 12.58 6.10 8.92
N LEU A 333 11.86 6.38 7.83
CA LEU A 333 11.74 7.74 7.26
C LEU A 333 11.04 8.73 8.19
N ASN A 334 10.17 8.23 9.09
CA ASN A 334 9.34 9.04 9.99
C ASN A 334 9.90 9.13 11.42
N LEU A 335 10.97 8.41 11.75
CA LEU A 335 11.57 8.43 13.10
C LEU A 335 12.42 9.68 13.32
N PRO A 336 12.13 10.48 14.37
CA PRO A 336 12.81 11.78 14.57
C PRO A 336 14.31 11.62 14.91
N ASN A 337 14.71 10.48 15.46
CA ASN A 337 16.09 10.22 15.89
C ASN A 337 16.96 9.56 14.80
N ILE A 338 16.41 9.30 13.63
CA ILE A 338 17.09 8.67 12.51
C ILE A 338 17.10 9.67 11.35
N PRO A 339 18.27 10.01 10.79
CA PRO A 339 18.31 10.87 9.61
C PRO A 339 17.60 10.17 8.44
N SER A 340 16.53 10.75 7.94
CA SER A 340 15.78 10.21 6.77
C SER A 340 16.70 10.00 5.56
N ARG A 341 17.77 10.79 5.44
CA ARG A 341 18.81 10.61 4.43
C ARG A 341 19.44 9.21 4.48
N ASP A 342 19.74 8.69 5.67
CA ASP A 342 20.41 7.39 5.81
C ASP A 342 19.49 6.25 5.38
N VAL A 343 18.20 6.35 5.72
CA VAL A 343 17.16 5.40 5.26
C VAL A 343 17.01 5.47 3.73
N THR A 344 17.00 6.68 3.16
CA THR A 344 16.95 6.88 1.71
C THR A 344 18.17 6.29 1.01
N VAL A 345 19.38 6.45 1.58
CA VAL A 345 20.60 5.85 1.02
C VAL A 345 20.52 4.33 1.00
N VAL A 346 19.96 3.70 2.04
CA VAL A 346 19.71 2.24 2.03
C VAL A 346 18.81 1.84 0.87
N LEU A 347 17.70 2.54 0.67
CA LEU A 347 16.78 2.27 -0.44
C LEU A 347 17.49 2.39 -1.80
N GLU A 348 18.25 3.46 -2.02
CA GLU A 348 18.99 3.69 -3.28
C GLU A 348 20.10 2.64 -3.48
N LEU A 349 20.76 2.19 -2.43
CA LEU A 349 21.75 1.11 -2.51
C LEU A 349 21.10 -0.23 -2.88
N ILE A 350 19.95 -0.57 -2.30
CA ILE A 350 19.21 -1.78 -2.67
C ILE A 350 18.74 -1.70 -4.13
N LEU A 351 18.26 -0.54 -4.59
CA LEU A 351 17.91 -0.31 -5.99
C LEU A 351 19.09 -0.57 -6.94
N ARG A 352 20.29 -0.14 -6.57
CA ARG A 352 21.49 -0.26 -7.40
C ARG A 352 22.10 -1.66 -7.35
N GLU A 353 22.29 -2.21 -6.17
CA GLU A 353 23.15 -3.38 -5.90
C GLU A 353 22.39 -4.59 -5.36
N GLY A 354 21.17 -4.43 -4.81
CA GLY A 354 20.38 -5.51 -4.22
C GLY A 354 20.05 -6.65 -5.19
N ILE A 355 19.53 -7.74 -4.66
CA ILE A 355 19.04 -8.84 -5.50
C ILE A 355 17.78 -8.42 -6.28
N VAL A 356 17.45 -9.17 -7.33
CA VAL A 356 16.39 -8.81 -8.29
C VAL A 356 15.04 -8.56 -7.60
N GLU A 357 14.62 -9.48 -6.74
CA GLU A 357 13.35 -9.39 -6.02
C GLU A 357 13.30 -8.14 -5.11
N ASN A 358 14.38 -7.88 -4.38
CA ASN A 358 14.47 -6.73 -3.49
C ASN A 358 14.55 -5.41 -4.27
N LYS A 359 15.22 -5.39 -5.43
CA LYS A 359 15.22 -4.23 -6.35
C LYS A 359 13.82 -3.90 -6.84
N PHE A 360 13.01 -4.91 -7.15
CA PHE A 360 11.63 -4.70 -7.59
C PHE A 360 10.80 -4.03 -6.50
N ILE A 361 10.84 -4.57 -5.27
CA ILE A 361 10.19 -3.97 -4.09
C ILE A 361 10.71 -2.54 -3.84
N ALA A 362 12.02 -2.34 -3.88
CA ALA A 362 12.62 -1.02 -3.69
C ALA A 362 12.21 -0.02 -4.79
N THR A 363 12.01 -0.47 -6.03
CA THR A 363 11.49 0.35 -7.12
C THR A 363 10.07 0.82 -6.82
N ASN A 364 9.22 -0.07 -6.33
CA ASN A 364 7.87 0.28 -5.94
C ASN A 364 7.86 1.23 -4.74
N PHE A 365 8.69 0.99 -3.73
CA PHE A 365 8.87 1.95 -2.63
C PHE A 365 9.25 3.34 -3.13
N ARG A 366 10.25 3.43 -4.00
CA ARG A 366 10.67 4.72 -4.56
C ARG A 366 9.55 5.38 -5.35
N ARG A 367 8.77 4.61 -6.12
CA ARG A 367 7.61 5.12 -6.87
C ARG A 367 6.55 5.68 -5.92
N GLU A 368 6.21 4.92 -4.86
CA GLU A 368 5.24 5.36 -3.86
C GLU A 368 5.70 6.61 -3.11
N LEU A 369 6.96 6.66 -2.68
CA LEU A 369 7.53 7.84 -2.01
C LEU A 369 7.62 9.06 -2.92
N ALA A 370 7.74 8.87 -4.23
CA ALA A 370 7.79 9.96 -5.21
C ALA A 370 6.41 10.53 -5.55
N LYS A 371 5.33 9.79 -5.27
CA LYS A 371 3.96 10.26 -5.55
C LYS A 371 3.69 11.60 -4.87
N GLY A 372 3.22 12.55 -5.65
CA GLY A 372 2.93 13.90 -5.17
C GLY A 372 4.16 14.82 -5.01
N MET A 373 5.39 14.34 -5.20
CA MET A 373 6.60 15.17 -5.14
C MET A 373 6.87 15.87 -6.46
N LYS A 374 7.66 16.94 -6.40
CA LYS A 374 8.14 17.65 -7.59
C LYS A 374 8.89 16.72 -8.55
N GLY A 375 8.53 16.78 -9.83
CA GLY A 375 9.08 15.94 -10.89
C GLY A 375 8.35 14.62 -11.10
N TYR A 376 7.42 14.24 -10.21
CA TYR A 376 6.56 13.08 -10.42
C TYR A 376 5.53 13.38 -11.51
N VAL A 377 5.31 12.40 -12.38
CA VAL A 377 4.25 12.41 -13.39
C VAL A 377 3.11 11.54 -12.87
N PRO A 378 1.96 12.12 -12.50
CA PRO A 378 0.81 11.32 -12.07
C PRO A 378 0.36 10.35 -13.17
N GLU A 379 -0.10 9.18 -12.75
CA GLU A 379 -0.67 8.19 -13.66
C GLU A 379 -1.92 8.76 -14.37
N ASN A 380 -2.11 8.38 -15.64
CA ASN A 380 -3.26 8.85 -16.40
C ASN A 380 -4.59 8.44 -15.73
N PHE A 381 -5.55 9.33 -15.77
CA PHE A 381 -6.93 9.09 -15.35
C PHE A 381 -7.89 9.70 -16.35
N LEU A 382 -9.11 9.16 -16.38
CA LEU A 382 -10.21 9.64 -17.21
C LEU A 382 -11.38 10.02 -16.30
N LEU A 383 -11.87 11.23 -16.42
CA LEU A 383 -13.01 11.74 -15.67
C LEU A 383 -14.04 12.37 -16.61
N LEU A 384 -15.28 12.50 -16.13
CA LEU A 384 -16.38 13.13 -16.87
C LEU A 384 -16.61 14.55 -16.37
N ASP A 385 -16.99 15.42 -17.28
CA ASP A 385 -17.56 16.72 -16.94
C ASP A 385 -19.09 16.68 -16.85
N LEU A 386 -19.73 17.85 -16.71
CA LEU A 386 -21.17 17.95 -16.57
C LEU A 386 -21.95 17.53 -17.84
N ASP A 387 -21.30 17.58 -18.99
CA ASP A 387 -21.89 17.27 -20.31
C ASP A 387 -21.56 15.81 -20.73
N ASP A 388 -21.08 14.96 -19.79
CA ASP A 388 -20.63 13.59 -20.00
C ASP A 388 -19.44 13.47 -20.98
N GLU A 389 -18.72 14.59 -21.23
CA GLU A 389 -17.49 14.54 -22.01
C GLU A 389 -16.33 13.97 -21.21
N ARG A 390 -15.49 13.17 -21.89
CA ARG A 390 -14.35 12.45 -21.29
C ARG A 390 -13.10 13.29 -21.35
N HIS A 391 -12.44 13.47 -20.22
CA HIS A 391 -11.20 14.21 -20.08
C HIS A 391 -10.11 13.32 -19.47
N GLU A 392 -8.97 13.25 -20.15
CA GLU A 392 -7.81 12.49 -19.70
C GLU A 392 -6.68 13.43 -19.29
N LEU A 393 -5.97 13.08 -18.20
CA LEU A 393 -4.81 13.85 -17.74
C LEU A 393 -3.75 14.01 -18.84
N GLU A 394 -3.48 12.94 -19.60
CA GLU A 394 -2.50 12.98 -20.69
C GLU A 394 -2.84 13.96 -21.80
N SER A 395 -4.12 14.23 -22.03
CA SER A 395 -4.58 15.21 -23.04
C SER A 395 -4.18 16.64 -22.71
N TRP A 396 -3.77 16.91 -21.47
CA TRP A 396 -3.35 18.25 -21.02
C TRP A 396 -1.85 18.50 -21.16
N ARG A 397 -1.08 17.55 -21.68
CA ARG A 397 0.35 17.75 -21.96
C ARG A 397 0.53 18.91 -22.97
N GLY A 398 1.68 19.58 -22.88
CA GLY A 398 2.00 20.75 -23.69
C GLY A 398 1.58 22.08 -23.08
N GLN A 399 0.87 22.07 -21.94
CA GLN A 399 0.45 23.28 -21.24
C GLN A 399 0.67 23.15 -19.73
N PHE A 400 0.73 24.28 -19.04
CA PHE A 400 0.69 24.28 -17.58
C PHE A 400 -0.75 24.02 -17.10
N VAL A 401 -0.89 23.23 -16.04
CA VAL A 401 -2.21 22.88 -15.49
C VAL A 401 -2.22 23.14 -13.98
N TYR A 402 -3.18 23.93 -13.52
CA TYR A 402 -3.47 24.07 -12.10
C TYR A 402 -4.71 23.25 -11.76
N ILE A 403 -4.53 22.20 -10.94
CA ILE A 403 -5.61 21.31 -10.51
C ILE A 403 -5.99 21.67 -9.08
N SER A 404 -7.29 21.90 -8.86
CA SER A 404 -7.91 22.08 -7.55
C SER A 404 -8.81 20.89 -7.25
N VAL A 405 -8.46 20.08 -6.26
CA VAL A 405 -9.32 18.97 -5.81
C VAL A 405 -10.15 19.43 -4.63
N PHE A 406 -11.46 19.26 -4.72
CA PHE A 406 -12.41 19.79 -3.75
C PHE A 406 -13.59 18.84 -3.51
N SER A 407 -14.43 19.15 -2.51
CA SER A 407 -15.74 18.54 -2.29
C SER A 407 -16.77 19.61 -1.93
N SER A 408 -18.00 19.47 -2.42
CA SER A 408 -19.06 20.48 -2.23
C SER A 408 -19.51 20.63 -0.77
N TRP A 409 -19.39 19.57 0.02
CA TRP A 409 -19.70 19.59 1.45
C TRP A 409 -18.63 20.28 2.31
N ASN A 410 -17.43 20.57 1.76
CA ASN A 410 -16.35 21.22 2.48
C ASN A 410 -16.34 22.71 2.19
N THR A 411 -16.73 23.52 3.19
CA THR A 411 -16.87 24.97 3.07
C THR A 411 -15.58 25.68 2.65
N GLU A 412 -14.42 25.23 3.13
CA GLU A 412 -13.11 25.76 2.76
C GLU A 412 -12.82 25.48 1.28
N SER A 413 -13.07 24.25 0.83
CA SER A 413 -12.94 23.87 -0.57
C SER A 413 -13.77 24.76 -1.51
N CYS A 414 -15.04 25.00 -1.14
CA CYS A 414 -15.96 25.85 -1.89
C CYS A 414 -15.49 27.31 -1.93
N GLY A 415 -15.05 27.86 -0.79
CA GLY A 415 -14.49 29.21 -0.70
C GLY A 415 -13.26 29.40 -1.60
N HIS A 416 -12.41 28.37 -1.70
CA HIS A 416 -11.25 28.39 -2.59
C HIS A 416 -11.64 28.41 -4.08
N GLN A 417 -12.78 27.83 -4.51
CA GLN A 417 -13.22 27.91 -5.91
C GLN A 417 -13.51 29.35 -6.36
N GLU A 418 -14.00 30.22 -5.47
CA GLU A 418 -14.15 31.65 -5.79
C GLU A 418 -12.78 32.31 -6.06
N LYS A 419 -11.74 31.89 -5.37
CA LYS A 419 -10.38 32.38 -5.62
C LYS A 419 -9.78 31.78 -6.89
N VAL A 420 -10.06 30.50 -7.20
CA VAL A 420 -9.68 29.88 -8.48
C VAL A 420 -10.28 30.67 -9.65
N LYS A 421 -11.52 31.12 -9.54
CA LYS A 421 -12.16 32.00 -10.55
C LYS A 421 -11.35 33.28 -10.81
N GLU A 422 -10.82 33.90 -9.75
CA GLU A 422 -9.99 35.10 -9.91
C GLU A 422 -8.66 34.78 -10.61
N LEU A 423 -8.07 33.63 -10.29
CA LEU A 423 -6.82 33.16 -10.92
C LEU A 423 -7.05 32.78 -12.39
N GLU A 424 -8.11 32.06 -12.69
CA GLU A 424 -8.49 31.70 -14.06
C GLU A 424 -8.67 32.94 -14.94
N ARG A 425 -9.42 33.93 -14.46
CA ARG A 425 -9.60 35.20 -15.19
C ARG A 425 -8.27 35.90 -15.51
N LYS A 426 -7.24 35.74 -14.66
CA LYS A 426 -5.92 36.38 -14.84
C LYS A 426 -4.98 35.56 -15.72
N PHE A 427 -5.02 34.24 -15.62
CA PHE A 427 -4.01 33.35 -16.17
C PHE A 427 -4.58 32.27 -17.11
N GLY A 428 -5.89 32.14 -17.26
CA GLY A 428 -6.55 31.07 -18.03
C GLY A 428 -6.17 31.00 -19.51
N ASN A 429 -5.64 32.10 -20.08
CA ASN A 429 -5.11 32.10 -21.45
C ASN A 429 -3.77 31.33 -21.59
N GLN A 430 -3.05 31.04 -20.51
CA GLN A 430 -1.71 30.46 -20.50
C GLN A 430 -1.59 29.24 -19.58
N ILE A 431 -2.52 29.09 -18.65
CA ILE A 431 -2.57 27.99 -17.69
C ILE A 431 -3.97 27.39 -17.73
N LYS A 432 -4.06 26.10 -17.95
CA LYS A 432 -5.34 25.38 -17.85
C LYS A 432 -5.71 25.23 -16.37
N PHE A 433 -6.92 25.62 -16.03
CA PHE A 433 -7.51 25.40 -14.71
C PHE A 433 -8.45 24.20 -14.76
N VAL A 434 -8.35 23.31 -13.78
CA VAL A 434 -9.21 22.13 -13.65
C VAL A 434 -9.60 21.99 -12.18
N SER A 435 -10.89 21.82 -11.92
CA SER A 435 -11.40 21.51 -10.59
C SER A 435 -12.00 20.11 -10.58
N ILE A 436 -11.52 19.23 -9.68
CA ILE A 436 -11.99 17.86 -9.55
C ILE A 436 -12.81 17.75 -8.27
N CYS A 437 -14.09 17.45 -8.41
CA CYS A 437 -15.02 17.25 -7.29
C CYS A 437 -14.96 15.80 -6.82
N MET A 438 -14.66 15.58 -5.54
CA MET A 438 -14.54 14.25 -4.92
C MET A 438 -15.80 13.80 -4.19
N ASP A 439 -16.93 14.41 -4.47
CA ASP A 439 -18.23 13.94 -3.97
C ASP A 439 -18.56 12.55 -4.55
N GLU A 440 -19.25 11.74 -3.77
CA GLU A 440 -19.67 10.39 -4.21
C GLU A 440 -20.94 10.45 -5.08
N ASP A 441 -21.79 11.46 -4.85
CA ASP A 441 -23.05 11.65 -5.57
C ASP A 441 -22.92 12.67 -6.69
N TRP A 442 -23.29 12.26 -7.89
CA TRP A 442 -23.35 13.12 -9.07
C TRP A 442 -24.28 14.32 -8.86
N SER A 443 -25.41 14.15 -8.16
CA SER A 443 -26.36 15.22 -7.88
C SER A 443 -25.73 16.38 -7.10
N ASN A 444 -24.88 16.09 -6.10
CA ASN A 444 -24.19 17.12 -5.34
C ASN A 444 -23.23 17.94 -6.22
N PHE A 445 -22.54 17.28 -7.14
CA PHE A 445 -21.70 17.95 -8.13
C PHE A 445 -22.50 18.84 -9.08
N GLN A 446 -23.64 18.35 -9.58
CA GLN A 446 -24.53 19.13 -10.43
C GLN A 446 -25.10 20.34 -9.69
N ASP A 447 -25.62 20.15 -8.48
CA ASP A 447 -26.20 21.23 -7.67
C ASP A 447 -25.16 22.31 -7.39
N PHE A 448 -23.94 21.92 -7.04
CA PHE A 448 -22.83 22.85 -6.84
C PHE A 448 -22.58 23.73 -8.09
N LEU A 449 -22.54 23.15 -9.29
CA LEU A 449 -22.31 23.89 -10.52
C LEU A 449 -23.53 24.74 -10.94
N ILE A 450 -24.75 24.30 -10.64
CA ILE A 450 -25.95 25.08 -10.85
C ILE A 450 -25.95 26.35 -9.98
N GLU A 451 -25.52 26.25 -8.74
CA GLU A 451 -25.36 27.38 -7.83
C GLU A 451 -24.24 28.33 -8.25
N HIS A 452 -23.20 27.82 -8.90
CA HIS A 452 -21.99 28.56 -9.27
C HIS A 452 -21.83 28.75 -10.80
N ARG A 453 -22.90 29.08 -11.52
CA ARG A 453 -22.92 29.22 -12.99
C ARG A 453 -21.95 30.24 -13.60
N THR A 454 -21.28 31.01 -12.76
CA THR A 454 -20.26 31.98 -13.20
C THR A 454 -18.85 31.38 -13.28
N TYR A 455 -18.68 30.11 -12.94
CA TYR A 455 -17.44 29.39 -13.11
C TYR A 455 -17.35 28.91 -14.57
N ASN A 456 -16.25 29.20 -15.25
CA ASN A 456 -16.09 28.98 -16.69
C ASN A 456 -14.84 28.19 -17.07
N TRP A 457 -14.24 27.50 -16.09
CA TRP A 457 -13.16 26.55 -16.35
C TRP A 457 -13.66 25.11 -16.21
N LEU A 458 -12.79 24.15 -16.47
CA LEU A 458 -13.15 22.73 -16.49
C LEU A 458 -13.42 22.19 -15.09
N PHE A 459 -14.60 21.64 -14.87
CA PHE A 459 -15.00 20.91 -13.68
C PHE A 459 -15.20 19.44 -14.02
N LEU A 460 -14.64 18.54 -13.22
CA LEU A 460 -14.67 17.09 -13.42
C LEU A 460 -15.22 16.40 -12.19
N PHE A 461 -15.95 15.33 -12.41
CA PHE A 461 -16.49 14.50 -11.36
C PHE A 461 -15.53 13.38 -11.00
N GLY A 462 -14.97 13.40 -9.79
CA GLY A 462 -14.05 12.40 -9.26
C GLY A 462 -14.74 11.20 -8.62
N ASN A 463 -16.07 11.26 -8.39
CA ASN A 463 -16.90 10.15 -7.87
C ASN A 463 -16.36 9.50 -6.57
N GLY A 464 -15.68 10.25 -5.71
CA GLY A 464 -15.03 9.65 -4.53
C GLY A 464 -13.98 8.57 -4.87
N ASP A 465 -13.61 8.42 -6.14
CA ASP A 465 -12.82 7.31 -6.67
C ASP A 465 -11.48 7.14 -5.94
N LYS A 466 -11.29 5.97 -5.37
CA LYS A 466 -10.07 5.61 -4.64
C LYS A 466 -8.86 5.53 -5.57
N LEU A 467 -9.02 5.00 -6.79
CA LEU A 467 -7.94 4.91 -7.75
C LEU A 467 -7.43 6.30 -8.13
N LEU A 468 -8.34 7.27 -8.31
CA LEU A 468 -7.97 8.67 -8.51
C LEU A 468 -7.22 9.25 -7.31
N LYS A 469 -7.67 8.93 -6.08
CA LYS A 469 -6.97 9.33 -4.86
C LYS A 469 -5.54 8.77 -4.81
N GLU A 470 -5.37 7.52 -5.18
CA GLU A 470 -4.06 6.85 -5.24
C GLU A 470 -3.16 7.44 -6.34
N LYS A 471 -3.68 7.67 -7.54
CA LYS A 471 -2.94 8.25 -8.68
C LYS A 471 -2.44 9.67 -8.41
N LEU A 472 -3.23 10.48 -7.72
CA LEU A 472 -2.88 11.86 -7.36
C LEU A 472 -2.22 11.97 -5.98
N ASN A 473 -2.09 10.89 -5.23
CA ASN A 473 -1.67 10.89 -3.83
C ASN A 473 -2.47 11.90 -2.99
N LEU A 474 -3.81 11.80 -3.08
CA LEU A 474 -4.71 12.68 -2.34
C LEU A 474 -4.76 12.26 -0.87
N VAL A 475 -4.33 13.17 0.01
CA VAL A 475 -4.34 12.97 1.47
C VAL A 475 -5.57 13.64 2.08
N THR A 476 -5.90 14.85 1.60
CA THR A 476 -6.99 15.67 2.12
C THR A 476 -7.73 16.39 0.99
N VAL A 477 -8.88 16.95 1.29
CA VAL A 477 -9.59 17.92 0.44
C VAL A 477 -9.81 19.19 1.28
N PRO A 478 -9.45 20.39 0.76
CA PRO A 478 -8.89 20.66 -0.57
C PRO A 478 -7.40 20.30 -0.70
N GLN A 479 -6.99 19.93 -1.94
CA GLN A 479 -5.60 19.71 -2.31
C GLN A 479 -5.33 20.26 -3.71
N TYR A 480 -4.10 20.71 -3.99
CA TYR A 480 -3.77 21.41 -5.22
C TYR A 480 -2.54 20.79 -5.89
N PHE A 481 -2.52 20.85 -7.22
CA PHE A 481 -1.37 20.42 -8.02
C PHE A 481 -1.10 21.47 -9.10
N LEU A 482 0.18 21.67 -9.39
CA LEU A 482 0.63 22.48 -10.51
C LEU A 482 1.53 21.62 -11.39
N LEU A 483 1.07 21.35 -12.61
CA LEU A 483 1.78 20.53 -13.58
C LEU A 483 2.46 21.40 -14.63
N ASN A 484 3.67 20.99 -15.03
CA ASN A 484 4.36 21.59 -16.17
C ASN A 484 3.86 20.98 -17.52
N PRO A 485 4.29 21.50 -18.68
CA PRO A 485 3.88 20.95 -19.98
C PRO A 485 4.24 19.48 -20.22
N ASN A 486 5.21 18.91 -19.48
CA ASN A 486 5.52 17.48 -19.54
C ASN A 486 4.56 16.64 -18.69
N GLY A 487 3.65 17.26 -17.95
CA GLY A 487 2.76 16.59 -16.99
C GLY A 487 3.40 16.32 -15.63
N GLU A 488 4.58 16.89 -15.34
CA GLU A 488 5.28 16.69 -14.07
C GLU A 488 4.79 17.68 -13.00
N ILE A 489 4.63 17.23 -11.77
CA ILE A 489 4.35 18.09 -10.61
C ILE A 489 5.51 19.07 -10.42
N MET A 490 5.20 20.35 -10.33
CA MET A 490 6.20 21.42 -10.24
C MET A 490 6.67 21.72 -8.81
N LEU A 491 5.85 21.44 -7.81
CA LEU A 491 6.07 21.81 -6.42
C LEU A 491 5.76 20.62 -5.51
N ASP A 492 6.64 20.33 -4.54
CA ASP A 492 6.38 19.32 -3.50
C ASP A 492 5.14 19.64 -2.65
N TYR A 493 4.81 20.91 -2.53
CA TYR A 493 3.58 21.42 -1.97
C TYR A 493 3.05 22.52 -2.88
N THR A 494 1.89 22.30 -3.47
CA THR A 494 1.23 23.31 -4.30
C THR A 494 0.31 24.16 -3.42
N PHE A 495 0.60 25.46 -3.38
CA PHE A 495 -0.15 26.42 -2.58
C PHE A 495 -1.62 26.50 -3.02
N SER A 496 -2.49 26.69 -2.02
CA SER A 496 -3.88 27.05 -2.25
C SER A 496 -4.01 28.43 -2.93
N PRO A 497 -5.18 28.75 -3.48
CA PRO A 497 -5.42 30.07 -4.06
C PRO A 497 -5.19 31.23 -3.07
N GLU A 498 -5.29 30.99 -1.76
CA GLU A 498 -5.09 31.98 -0.69
C GLU A 498 -3.62 32.09 -0.24
N GLU A 499 -2.83 31.02 -0.35
CA GLU A 499 -1.47 30.94 0.19
C GLU A 499 -0.35 31.47 -0.71
N GLY A 500 -0.69 32.18 -1.80
CA GLY A 500 0.33 32.85 -2.61
C GLY A 500 0.72 32.12 -3.92
N ILE A 501 -0.06 31.17 -4.41
CA ILE A 501 0.13 30.53 -5.73
C ILE A 501 0.23 31.57 -6.86
N THR A 502 -0.42 32.73 -6.71
CA THR A 502 -0.42 33.85 -7.67
C THR A 502 0.99 34.24 -8.11
N ASP A 503 1.95 34.30 -7.18
CA ASP A 503 3.32 34.72 -7.52
C ASP A 503 4.07 33.63 -8.30
N THR A 504 3.78 32.37 -8.04
CA THR A 504 4.29 31.26 -8.83
C THR A 504 3.73 31.28 -10.25
N LEU A 505 2.39 31.47 -10.41
CA LEU A 505 1.75 31.57 -11.72
C LEU A 505 2.28 32.76 -12.52
N LYS A 506 2.51 33.93 -11.89
CA LYS A 506 3.13 35.10 -12.56
C LYS A 506 4.54 34.80 -13.10
N LYS A 507 5.33 34.00 -12.39
CA LYS A 507 6.68 33.62 -12.85
C LYS A 507 6.62 32.71 -14.07
N ILE A 508 5.67 31.76 -14.10
CA ILE A 508 5.45 30.83 -15.21
C ILE A 508 5.05 31.59 -16.47
N VAL A 509 4.12 32.52 -16.34
CA VAL A 509 3.54 33.28 -17.45
C VAL A 509 4.53 34.31 -18.04
N LYS A 510 5.55 34.71 -17.28
CA LYS A 510 6.58 35.68 -17.75
C LYS A 510 7.73 35.04 -18.51
N ASN A 511 7.91 33.72 -18.41
CA ASN A 511 8.93 32.95 -19.11
C ASN A 511 8.34 32.30 -20.37
#